data_37d9cd219c4dd9ee222481134f316921
#
_entry.id   37d9cd219c4dd9ee222481134f316921
#
_cell.length_a   1.000
_cell.length_b   1.000
_cell.length_c   1.000
_cell.angle_alpha   90.00
_cell.angle_beta   90.00
_cell.angle_gamma   90.00
#
_symmetry.space_group_name_H-M   'P 1'
#
loop_
_entity.id
_entity.type
_entity.pdbx_description
1 polymer ?
#
loop_
_entity_poly.entity_id
_entity_poly.type
_entity_poly.pdbx_seq_one_letter_code
_entity_poly.pdbx_strand_id
1 'polypeptide(L)'
;SSARSYFSATGNSNFGYFGGGFPGPVSTVDRINYSNDTQTANVRGPLSLARALVAATGNSNFGYFGGGTPDGTTLVDRIDYSNDTATASVRGGIGSRRYHSATGNSNFGYFGGGGGPIATVNRIDYANDTAQASTRGPLSLARGDLAATTNARNS
;
A
#
# COMPACT_ATOMS: atom_id res chain seq x y z
N SER A 1 15.38 2.56 -11.15
CA SER A 1 14.21 3.43 -11.42
C SER A 1 14.59 4.90 -11.28
N SER A 2 13.74 5.82 -11.75
CA SER A 2 13.94 7.27 -11.59
C SER A 2 13.67 7.72 -10.16
N ALA A 3 14.29 8.87 -9.76
CA ALA A 3 13.99 9.50 -8.48
C ALA A 3 12.50 9.88 -8.39
N ARG A 4 11.85 9.56 -7.27
CA ARG A 4 10.45 9.87 -7.03
C ARG A 4 10.13 10.09 -5.55
N SER A 5 9.01 10.78 -5.30
CA SER A 5 8.46 11.06 -3.97
C SER A 5 7.03 10.52 -3.88
N TYR A 6 6.39 10.62 -2.72
CA TYR A 6 4.97 10.24 -2.51
C TYR A 6 4.64 8.79 -2.88
N PHE A 7 5.61 7.89 -2.80
CA PHE A 7 5.43 6.44 -2.86
C PHE A 7 5.15 5.86 -1.48
N SER A 8 4.75 4.60 -1.41
CA SER A 8 4.63 3.86 -0.16
C SER A 8 5.37 2.53 -0.25
N ALA A 9 5.59 1.90 0.90
CA ALA A 9 6.33 0.65 0.98
C ALA A 9 5.60 -0.41 1.80
N THR A 10 5.81 -1.66 1.40
CA THR A 10 5.39 -2.88 2.09
C THR A 10 6.44 -3.96 1.86
N GLY A 11 6.33 -5.11 2.49
CA GLY A 11 7.29 -6.19 2.27
C GLY A 11 7.08 -7.37 3.19
N ASN A 12 8.01 -8.30 3.10
CA ASN A 12 8.09 -9.47 3.99
C ASN A 12 9.48 -9.55 4.63
N SER A 13 9.84 -10.70 5.21
CA SER A 13 11.15 -10.90 5.86
C SER A 13 12.35 -10.81 4.90
N ASN A 14 12.14 -10.99 3.59
CA ASN A 14 13.21 -11.08 2.60
C ASN A 14 13.30 -9.86 1.68
N PHE A 15 12.18 -9.19 1.42
CA PHE A 15 12.08 -8.15 0.41
C PHE A 15 11.24 -6.96 0.87
N GLY A 16 11.70 -5.75 0.51
CA GLY A 16 10.95 -4.51 0.60
C GLY A 16 10.49 -4.05 -0.79
N TYR A 17 9.27 -3.59 -0.91
CA TYR A 17 8.65 -3.12 -2.16
C TYR A 17 8.21 -1.67 -2.02
N PHE A 18 8.61 -0.84 -2.98
CA PHE A 18 8.30 0.59 -3.04
C PHE A 18 7.46 0.85 -4.28
N GLY A 19 6.20 1.20 -4.11
CA GLY A 19 5.24 1.31 -5.22
C GLY A 19 4.64 2.70 -5.40
N GLY A 20 4.39 3.06 -6.67
CA GLY A 20 3.82 4.34 -7.05
C GLY A 20 4.80 5.51 -6.97
N GLY A 21 4.30 6.74 -6.95
CA GLY A 21 5.09 7.96 -6.73
C GLY A 21 4.93 9.04 -7.78
N PHE A 22 5.70 10.12 -7.64
CA PHE A 22 5.67 11.35 -8.42
C PHE A 22 7.11 11.80 -8.74
N PRO A 23 7.48 12.49 -9.85
CA PRO A 23 6.64 13.39 -10.67
C PRO A 23 5.85 12.65 -11.75
N GLY A 24 4.57 13.06 -11.89
CA GLY A 24 3.56 12.35 -12.68
C GLY A 24 3.27 10.99 -12.05
N PRO A 25 2.03 10.67 -11.68
CA PRO A 25 1.74 9.38 -11.05
C PRO A 25 2.36 8.23 -11.85
N VAL A 26 3.04 7.30 -11.18
CA VAL A 26 3.69 6.14 -11.81
C VAL A 26 3.15 4.83 -11.23
N SER A 27 3.21 3.77 -12.03
CA SER A 27 2.86 2.41 -11.60
C SER A 27 4.06 1.58 -11.16
N THR A 28 5.28 2.12 -11.29
CA THR A 28 6.52 1.41 -10.99
C THR A 28 6.55 0.85 -9.56
N VAL A 29 6.98 -0.38 -9.44
CA VAL A 29 7.30 -1.03 -8.16
C VAL A 29 8.76 -1.44 -8.19
N ASP A 30 9.54 -1.00 -7.20
CA ASP A 30 10.91 -1.40 -6.98
C ASP A 30 11.00 -2.35 -5.80
N ARG A 31 11.86 -3.37 -5.92
CA ARG A 31 12.13 -4.34 -4.86
C ARG A 31 13.58 -4.25 -4.39
N ILE A 32 13.78 -4.16 -3.08
CA ILE A 32 15.06 -4.36 -2.41
C ILE A 32 15.14 -5.80 -1.88
N ASN A 33 16.28 -6.44 -2.04
CA ASN A 33 16.59 -7.72 -1.40
C ASN A 33 17.38 -7.45 -0.12
N TYR A 34 16.83 -7.79 1.04
CA TYR A 34 17.48 -7.55 2.34
C TYR A 34 18.76 -8.37 2.56
N SER A 35 18.90 -9.52 1.87
CA SER A 35 20.15 -10.30 1.92
C SER A 35 21.28 -9.69 1.07
N ASN A 36 20.97 -8.71 0.23
CA ASN A 36 21.93 -7.99 -0.62
C ASN A 36 21.44 -6.56 -0.86
N ASP A 37 21.41 -5.75 0.18
CA ASP A 37 20.84 -4.41 0.21
C ASP A 37 21.76 -3.32 -0.37
N THR A 38 22.97 -3.67 -0.76
CA THR A 38 23.90 -2.78 -1.48
C THR A 38 23.63 -2.72 -2.98
N GLN A 39 22.81 -3.64 -3.51
CA GLN A 39 22.42 -3.64 -4.91
C GLN A 39 21.35 -2.59 -5.21
N THR A 40 21.38 -2.08 -6.45
CA THR A 40 20.28 -1.27 -6.97
C THR A 40 18.98 -2.06 -6.93
N ALA A 41 17.90 -1.42 -6.47
CA ALA A 41 16.58 -2.03 -6.44
C ALA A 41 16.13 -2.51 -7.83
N ASN A 42 15.52 -3.69 -7.88
CA ASN A 42 15.03 -4.28 -9.12
C ASN A 42 13.58 -3.85 -9.38
N VAL A 43 13.29 -3.41 -10.60
CA VAL A 43 11.92 -3.15 -11.04
C VAL A 43 11.15 -4.48 -11.09
N ARG A 44 9.91 -4.47 -10.58
CA ARG A 44 8.98 -5.60 -10.56
C ARG A 44 7.70 -5.28 -11.30
N GLY A 45 6.74 -6.21 -11.28
CA GLY A 45 5.44 -6.01 -11.91
C GLY A 45 4.75 -4.74 -11.39
N PRO A 46 4.18 -3.93 -12.29
CA PRO A 46 3.65 -2.62 -11.93
C PRO A 46 2.35 -2.72 -11.12
N LEU A 47 1.98 -1.62 -10.44
CA LEU A 47 0.61 -1.40 -9.99
C LEU A 47 -0.34 -1.41 -11.19
N SER A 48 -1.60 -1.76 -10.99
CA SER A 48 -2.62 -1.79 -12.06
C SER A 48 -2.92 -0.41 -12.64
N LEU A 49 -2.68 0.64 -11.87
CA LEU A 49 -2.84 2.05 -12.24
C LEU A 49 -1.67 2.87 -11.73
N ALA A 50 -1.19 3.82 -12.54
CA ALA A 50 -0.20 4.80 -12.13
C ALA A 50 -0.77 5.71 -11.03
N ARG A 51 -0.14 5.71 -9.83
CA ARG A 51 -0.64 6.42 -8.64
C ARG A 51 0.50 7.00 -7.80
N ALA A 52 0.18 8.11 -7.11
CA ALA A 52 1.00 8.69 -6.04
C ALA A 52 0.15 8.88 -4.77
N LEU A 53 0.76 9.23 -3.65
CA LEU A 53 0.06 9.45 -2.37
C LEU A 53 -0.73 8.22 -1.90
N VAL A 54 -0.28 7.05 -2.28
CA VAL A 54 -0.79 5.74 -1.85
C VAL A 54 -0.33 5.43 -0.43
N ALA A 55 -1.08 4.57 0.27
CA ALA A 55 -0.57 3.93 1.48
C ALA A 55 -0.44 2.42 1.25
N ALA A 56 0.45 1.77 1.99
CA ALA A 56 0.69 0.35 1.82
C ALA A 56 0.73 -0.41 3.14
N THR A 57 0.26 -1.65 3.10
CA THR A 57 0.28 -2.64 4.18
C THR A 57 0.43 -4.03 3.58
N GLY A 58 0.54 -5.06 4.38
CA GLY A 58 0.65 -6.42 3.86
C GLY A 58 0.87 -7.47 4.94
N ASN A 59 1.07 -8.69 4.51
CA ASN A 59 1.48 -9.83 5.34
C ASN A 59 2.71 -10.54 4.72
N SER A 60 3.00 -11.75 5.14
CA SER A 60 4.15 -12.53 4.62
C SER A 60 4.06 -12.85 3.12
N ASN A 61 2.85 -12.92 2.56
CA ASN A 61 2.60 -13.39 1.19
C ASN A 61 2.24 -12.27 0.22
N PHE A 62 1.59 -11.21 0.70
CA PHE A 62 0.98 -10.18 -0.14
C PHE A 62 1.25 -8.76 0.36
N GLY A 63 1.52 -7.86 -0.57
CA GLY A 63 1.56 -6.42 -0.34
C GLY A 63 0.35 -5.73 -0.96
N TYR A 64 -0.22 -4.76 -0.26
CA TYR A 64 -1.41 -4.02 -0.67
C TYR A 64 -1.11 -2.53 -0.74
N PHE A 65 -1.44 -1.90 -1.87
CA PHE A 65 -1.29 -0.46 -2.12
C PHE A 65 -2.67 0.14 -2.34
N GLY A 66 -3.13 1.01 -1.46
CA GLY A 66 -4.48 1.54 -1.47
C GLY A 66 -4.57 3.05 -1.69
N GLY A 67 -5.65 3.51 -2.35
CA GLY A 67 -5.97 4.91 -2.56
C GLY A 67 -4.99 5.68 -3.44
N GLY A 68 -4.78 6.96 -3.12
CA GLY A 68 -3.84 7.84 -3.82
C GLY A 68 -4.50 8.76 -4.84
N THR A 69 -3.67 9.31 -5.75
CA THR A 69 -4.11 10.09 -6.90
C THR A 69 -3.90 9.29 -8.19
N PRO A 70 -4.70 9.49 -9.26
CA PRO A 70 -5.72 10.55 -9.45
C PRO A 70 -6.84 10.54 -8.41
N ASP A 71 -7.43 11.71 -8.19
CA ASP A 71 -8.51 11.88 -7.21
C ASP A 71 -9.70 10.94 -7.46
N GLY A 72 -10.38 10.56 -6.38
CA GLY A 72 -11.49 9.60 -6.43
C GLY A 72 -11.06 8.14 -6.43
N THR A 73 -9.76 7.86 -6.39
CA THR A 73 -9.27 6.48 -6.43
C THR A 73 -9.60 5.75 -5.12
N THR A 74 -10.42 4.71 -5.25
CA THR A 74 -10.76 3.77 -4.16
C THR A 74 -9.96 2.47 -4.24
N LEU A 75 -9.16 2.34 -5.26
CA LEU A 75 -8.51 1.13 -5.74
C LEU A 75 -7.49 0.61 -4.72
N VAL A 76 -7.47 -0.71 -4.55
CA VAL A 76 -6.41 -1.42 -3.84
C VAL A 76 -5.77 -2.41 -4.79
N ASP A 77 -4.46 -2.33 -4.94
CA ASP A 77 -3.64 -3.29 -5.66
C ASP A 77 -3.00 -4.28 -4.71
N ARG A 78 -3.00 -5.55 -5.07
CA ARG A 78 -2.26 -6.60 -4.36
C ARG A 78 -1.10 -7.11 -5.21
N ILE A 79 0.09 -7.08 -4.63
CA ILE A 79 1.28 -7.78 -5.15
C ILE A 79 1.34 -9.14 -4.48
N ASP A 80 1.51 -10.20 -5.29
CA ASP A 80 1.85 -11.52 -4.80
C ASP A 80 3.38 -11.65 -4.76
N TYR A 81 3.96 -11.80 -3.57
CA TYR A 81 5.42 -11.87 -3.43
C TYR A 81 6.04 -13.12 -4.03
N SER A 82 5.23 -14.17 -4.24
CA SER A 82 5.67 -15.40 -4.95
C SER A 82 5.71 -15.22 -6.46
N ASN A 83 5.00 -14.22 -7.01
CA ASN A 83 4.93 -13.89 -8.42
C ASN A 83 4.99 -12.37 -8.64
N ASP A 84 6.03 -11.74 -8.11
CA ASP A 84 6.16 -10.28 -8.05
C ASP A 84 6.54 -9.61 -9.39
N THR A 85 6.67 -10.37 -10.46
CA THR A 85 6.85 -9.86 -11.83
C THR A 85 5.53 -9.64 -12.57
N ALA A 86 4.43 -10.18 -12.06
CA ALA A 86 3.10 -9.94 -12.61
C ALA A 86 2.59 -8.54 -12.23
N THR A 87 1.74 -7.97 -13.07
CA THR A 87 0.98 -6.76 -12.72
C THR A 87 0.15 -7.02 -11.46
N ALA A 88 0.15 -6.06 -10.53
CA ALA A 88 -0.63 -6.16 -9.29
C ALA A 88 -2.11 -6.38 -9.58
N SER A 89 -2.74 -7.26 -8.79
CA SER A 89 -4.15 -7.60 -8.96
C SER A 89 -5.04 -6.62 -8.22
N VAL A 90 -6.06 -6.08 -8.88
CA VAL A 90 -7.07 -5.24 -8.24
C VAL A 90 -7.88 -6.06 -7.24
N ARG A 91 -8.11 -5.49 -6.05
CA ARG A 91 -8.89 -6.07 -4.95
C ARG A 91 -10.02 -5.13 -4.53
N GLY A 92 -10.80 -5.56 -3.53
CA GLY A 92 -11.87 -4.75 -2.97
C GLY A 92 -11.34 -3.39 -2.48
N GLY A 93 -12.06 -2.32 -2.82
CA GLY A 93 -11.58 -0.96 -2.61
C GLY A 93 -11.70 -0.48 -1.17
N ILE A 94 -11.00 0.60 -0.88
CA ILE A 94 -11.18 1.46 0.31
C ILE A 94 -11.95 2.72 -0.09
N GLY A 95 -12.42 3.51 0.86
CA GLY A 95 -12.97 4.84 0.55
C GLY A 95 -11.92 5.72 -0.16
N SER A 96 -12.38 6.58 -1.10
CA SER A 96 -11.47 7.50 -1.81
C SER A 96 -10.68 8.36 -0.84
N ARG A 97 -9.35 8.28 -0.94
CA ARG A 97 -8.43 9.01 -0.06
C ARG A 97 -7.02 9.12 -0.60
N ARG A 98 -6.32 10.16 -0.17
CA ARG A 98 -4.89 10.40 -0.34
C ARG A 98 -4.33 11.00 0.97
N TYR A 99 -3.02 11.12 1.13
CA TYR A 99 -2.38 11.61 2.37
C TYR A 99 -2.81 10.83 3.62
N HIS A 100 -3.13 9.56 3.44
CA HIS A 100 -3.51 8.63 4.49
C HIS A 100 -2.34 7.71 4.81
N SER A 101 -2.47 6.92 5.87
CA SER A 101 -1.48 5.90 6.20
C SER A 101 -2.13 4.54 6.39
N ALA A 102 -1.31 3.50 6.37
CA ALA A 102 -1.77 2.14 6.56
C ALA A 102 -0.89 1.37 7.54
N THR A 103 -1.53 0.46 8.25
CA THR A 103 -0.90 -0.49 9.17
C THR A 103 -1.62 -1.82 9.07
N GLY A 104 -1.11 -2.86 9.71
CA GLY A 104 -1.79 -4.16 9.69
C GLY A 104 -1.11 -5.20 10.55
N ASN A 105 -1.67 -6.39 10.48
CA ASN A 105 -1.12 -7.61 11.06
C ASN A 105 -1.17 -8.73 10.01
N SER A 106 -0.99 -9.99 10.42
CA SER A 106 -1.02 -11.14 9.50
C SER A 106 -2.37 -11.33 8.78
N ASN A 107 -3.49 -10.85 9.34
CA ASN A 107 -4.84 -11.13 8.86
C ASN A 107 -5.54 -9.90 8.25
N PHE A 108 -5.19 -8.69 8.69
CA PHE A 108 -5.94 -7.47 8.35
C PHE A 108 -5.02 -6.31 8.03
N GLY A 109 -5.40 -5.54 7.00
CA GLY A 109 -4.83 -4.23 6.69
C GLY A 109 -5.79 -3.10 7.04
N TYR A 110 -5.28 -2.01 7.60
CA TYR A 110 -6.06 -0.85 8.03
C TYR A 110 -5.54 0.40 7.33
N PHE A 111 -6.43 1.15 6.71
CA PHE A 111 -6.16 2.41 6.04
C PHE A 111 -6.89 3.52 6.77
N GLY A 112 -6.16 4.47 7.34
CA GLY A 112 -6.72 5.48 8.24
C GLY A 112 -6.37 6.92 7.85
N GLY A 113 -7.28 7.84 8.14
CA GLY A 113 -7.10 9.26 7.88
C GLY A 113 -7.17 9.63 6.41
N GLY A 114 -6.66 10.81 6.06
CA GLY A 114 -6.56 11.27 4.68
C GLY A 114 -6.69 12.77 4.52
N GLY A 115 -6.39 13.27 3.32
CA GLY A 115 -6.52 14.67 2.93
C GLY A 115 -7.98 15.12 2.87
N GLY A 116 -8.23 16.39 3.27
CA GLY A 116 -9.57 16.86 3.65
C GLY A 116 -9.96 16.26 5.00
N PRO A 117 -9.24 16.59 6.08
CA PRO A 117 -8.99 15.72 7.24
C PRO A 117 -10.15 14.80 7.59
N ILE A 118 -9.93 13.50 7.55
CA ILE A 118 -10.93 12.47 7.87
C ILE A 118 -10.44 11.57 9.01
N ALA A 119 -11.37 11.07 9.83
CA ALA A 119 -11.07 10.15 10.91
C ALA A 119 -11.32 8.68 10.54
N THR A 120 -11.97 8.42 9.42
CA THR A 120 -12.37 7.07 9.01
C THR A 120 -11.19 6.12 8.89
N VAL A 121 -11.36 4.92 9.42
CA VAL A 121 -10.46 3.77 9.23
C VAL A 121 -11.22 2.68 8.48
N ASN A 122 -10.63 2.19 7.39
CA ASN A 122 -11.14 1.06 6.63
C ASN A 122 -10.23 -0.16 6.81
N ARG A 123 -10.82 -1.33 6.99
CA ARG A 123 -10.11 -2.60 7.15
C ARG A 123 -10.33 -3.51 5.96
N ILE A 124 -9.25 -4.02 5.40
CA ILE A 124 -9.24 -5.13 4.45
C ILE A 124 -9.03 -6.42 5.26
N ASP A 125 -9.81 -7.44 4.96
CA ASP A 125 -9.59 -8.81 5.41
C ASP A 125 -8.76 -9.53 4.34
N TYR A 126 -7.55 -9.95 4.65
CA TYR A 126 -6.67 -10.59 3.66
C TYR A 126 -7.17 -11.97 3.22
N ALA A 127 -8.00 -12.65 4.03
CA ALA A 127 -8.64 -13.90 3.64
C ALA A 127 -9.82 -13.69 2.66
N ASN A 128 -10.36 -12.47 2.60
CA ASN A 128 -11.45 -12.09 1.69
C ASN A 128 -11.18 -10.70 1.07
N ASP A 129 -10.04 -10.54 0.43
CA ASP A 129 -9.53 -9.25 -0.06
C ASP A 129 -10.23 -8.72 -1.31
N THR A 130 -11.12 -9.50 -1.91
CA THR A 130 -12.00 -9.05 -3.00
C THR A 130 -13.24 -8.30 -2.50
N ALA A 131 -13.60 -8.46 -1.22
CA ALA A 131 -14.68 -7.71 -0.62
C ALA A 131 -14.29 -6.24 -0.40
N GLN A 132 -15.28 -5.34 -0.46
CA GLN A 132 -15.11 -3.94 -0.10
C GLN A 132 -14.62 -3.83 1.35
N ALA A 133 -13.64 -2.97 1.60
CA ALA A 133 -13.11 -2.76 2.94
C ALA A 133 -14.20 -2.27 3.90
N SER A 134 -14.22 -2.84 5.09
CA SER A 134 -15.21 -2.50 6.12
C SER A 134 -14.74 -1.33 7.00
N THR A 135 -15.64 -0.38 7.26
CA THR A 135 -15.36 0.71 8.19
C THR A 135 -15.18 0.18 9.62
N ARG A 136 -14.21 0.73 10.33
CA ARG A 136 -13.88 0.42 11.73
C ARG A 136 -13.94 1.68 12.59
N GLY A 137 -13.66 1.54 13.88
CA GLY A 137 -13.60 2.66 14.79
C GLY A 137 -12.70 3.77 14.25
N PRO A 138 -13.13 5.05 14.32
CA PRO A 138 -12.39 6.17 13.74
C PRO A 138 -11.11 6.47 14.53
N LEU A 139 -10.22 7.24 13.92
CA LEU A 139 -9.15 7.93 14.65
C LEU A 139 -9.77 8.91 15.66
N SER A 140 -9.10 9.18 16.77
CA SER A 140 -9.55 10.14 17.79
C SER A 140 -9.72 11.55 17.27
N LEU A 141 -9.02 11.89 16.18
CA LEU A 141 -9.12 13.19 15.49
C LEU A 141 -8.96 12.97 13.99
N ALA A 142 -9.76 13.69 13.20
CA ALA A 142 -9.62 13.73 11.74
C ALA A 142 -8.28 14.36 11.35
N ARG A 143 -7.49 13.68 10.52
CA ARG A 143 -6.14 14.14 10.11
C ARG A 143 -5.70 13.52 8.79
N GLY A 144 -4.83 14.26 8.10
CA GLY A 144 -4.05 13.76 6.96
C GLY A 144 -2.55 13.80 7.26
N ASP A 145 -1.73 13.44 6.28
CA ASP A 145 -0.26 13.41 6.38
C ASP A 145 0.25 12.60 7.58
N LEU A 146 -0.30 11.41 7.73
CA LEU A 146 -0.02 10.48 8.81
C LEU A 146 1.16 9.59 8.48
N ALA A 147 1.88 9.14 9.51
CA ALA A 147 2.73 7.96 9.44
C ALA A 147 2.09 6.83 10.26
N ALA A 148 2.24 5.62 9.79
CA ALA A 148 1.88 4.41 10.51
C ALA A 148 2.92 3.33 10.26
N THR A 149 3.09 2.44 11.21
CA THR A 149 3.96 1.28 11.09
C THR A 149 3.16 0.02 11.31
N THR A 150 3.61 -1.07 10.72
CA THR A 150 3.07 -2.40 10.97
C THR A 150 3.98 -3.14 11.95
N ASN A 151 3.38 -3.86 12.90
CA ASN A 151 4.08 -4.82 13.73
C ASN A 151 3.77 -6.23 13.23
N ALA A 152 3.72 -6.42 11.93
CA ALA A 152 3.63 -7.75 11.34
C ALA A 152 4.91 -8.51 11.69
N ARG A 153 4.93 -9.16 12.87
CA ARG A 153 5.82 -10.28 13.06
C ARG A 153 5.34 -11.34 12.06
N ASN A 154 6.07 -11.48 10.98
CA ASN A 154 5.94 -12.59 10.07
C ASN A 154 6.46 -13.83 10.79
N SER A 155 5.62 -14.42 11.62
CA SER A 155 5.83 -15.75 12.19
C SER A 155 5.17 -16.77 11.29
#